data_c905a5e38cb750162f8d214debc98dcd
#
_entry.id   c905a5e38cb750162f8d214debc98dcd
#
_cell.length_a   1.000
_cell.length_b   1.000
_cell.length_c   1.000
_cell.angle_alpha   90.00
_cell.angle_beta   90.00
_cell.angle_gamma   90.00
#
_symmetry.space_group_name_H-M   'P 1'
#
loop_
_entity.id
_entity.type
_entity.pdbx_description
1 polymer ?
#
loop_
_entity_poly.entity_id
_entity_poly.type
_entity_poly.pdbx_seq_one_letter_code
_entity_poly.pdbx_strand_id
1 'polypeptide(L)'
;MSADLSGAALWQRGCERLAAELPEQQFNTWIRPLPPAEVAHQQEENGSEAVLVSLRVPNRFKLDWIRSQYAGRIEAILTELAGKPARLELALAPRAPITPLPRVSAPSLSMGQVLQQHGLQGGSPAPAPAASPSAAPITAASLAAAPLTPAAMPAPSATRHRINPALTFDTLVPGRANQMARTAALHVAGAPGQMYNPLFIYGGVGLGKTHLIHAVGNALLKDKPDARVLYLHAEQFISDVVKNYQRKTFDELKAKYHSLDLLLIDDVQFFAGKDRTQEEFFNAFEALLAKRAHIIMTSDTYPKGLVDIDERLTSRFDAGLTVAIEPPELEMRVAILIKKADAEGAPMPEDVAFFIAKNVRANVRELEGALRKVLAYSRFSHKEINIQLAREALKDLLSIQNRQISVENIQKTVADFYKIKVADMYSKKRPASIARPRQIAMYLAKELTQKSLPEIGELFGGRDHTTVLHAVRKIGGERQKNTELNQQLHVLEQTLKG
;
A
#
# COMPACT_ATOMS: atom_id res chain seq x y z
N MET A 1 14.99 -28.15 -40.79
CA MET A 1 16.30 -28.18 -40.08
C MET A 1 16.03 -27.69 -38.66
N SER A 2 15.73 -28.63 -37.76
CA SER A 2 15.49 -28.37 -36.35
C SER A 2 16.86 -28.39 -35.67
N ALA A 3 17.35 -27.21 -35.27
CA ALA A 3 18.55 -27.14 -34.44
C ALA A 3 18.21 -27.68 -33.05
N ASP A 4 18.85 -28.79 -32.66
CA ASP A 4 18.82 -29.26 -31.29
C ASP A 4 19.39 -28.16 -30.39
N LEU A 5 18.50 -27.40 -29.77
CA LEU A 5 18.85 -26.35 -28.83
C LEU A 5 19.36 -27.03 -27.56
N SER A 6 20.58 -26.72 -27.13
CA SER A 6 21.04 -27.14 -25.78
C SER A 6 20.01 -26.73 -24.73
N GLY A 7 19.79 -27.55 -23.71
CA GLY A 7 18.73 -27.32 -22.72
C GLY A 7 18.79 -25.94 -22.05
N ALA A 8 19.98 -25.38 -21.83
CA ALA A 8 20.15 -24.04 -21.30
C ALA A 8 19.66 -22.95 -22.29
N ALA A 9 19.86 -23.15 -23.59
CA ALA A 9 19.40 -22.20 -24.63
C ALA A 9 17.87 -22.23 -24.79
N LEU A 10 17.21 -23.37 -24.59
CA LEU A 10 15.77 -23.49 -24.63
C LEU A 10 15.12 -22.72 -23.47
N TRP A 11 15.62 -22.86 -22.26
CA TRP A 11 15.14 -22.09 -21.09
C TRP A 11 15.35 -20.59 -21.25
N GLN A 12 16.51 -20.17 -21.74
CA GLN A 12 16.82 -18.75 -21.96
C GLN A 12 15.86 -18.11 -22.95
N ARG A 13 15.60 -18.75 -24.09
CA ARG A 13 14.61 -18.29 -25.07
C ARG A 13 13.17 -18.32 -24.51
N GLY A 14 12.85 -19.31 -23.69
CA GLY A 14 11.59 -19.35 -22.93
C GLY A 14 11.43 -18.13 -22.02
N CYS A 15 12.48 -17.76 -21.30
CA CYS A 15 12.49 -16.55 -20.47
C CYS A 15 12.35 -15.26 -21.29
N GLU A 16 13.01 -15.15 -22.43
CA GLU A 16 12.89 -13.99 -23.33
C GLU A 16 11.44 -13.84 -23.85
N ARG A 17 10.80 -14.95 -24.21
CA ARG A 17 9.41 -14.97 -24.66
C ARG A 17 8.46 -14.62 -23.51
N LEU A 18 8.67 -15.18 -22.32
CA LEU A 18 7.90 -14.85 -21.11
C LEU A 18 8.07 -13.37 -20.71
N ALA A 19 9.26 -12.79 -20.89
CA ALA A 19 9.49 -11.38 -20.64
C ALA A 19 8.72 -10.45 -21.59
N ALA A 20 8.51 -10.89 -22.84
CA ALA A 20 7.72 -10.16 -23.83
C ALA A 20 6.20 -10.28 -23.59
N GLU A 21 5.74 -11.38 -23.01
CA GLU A 21 4.32 -11.68 -22.82
C GLU A 21 3.77 -11.32 -21.42
N LEU A 22 4.64 -11.36 -20.40
CA LEU A 22 4.26 -11.03 -19.01
C LEU A 22 4.54 -9.55 -18.73
N PRO A 23 3.73 -8.93 -17.87
CA PRO A 23 4.07 -7.62 -17.33
C PRO A 23 5.47 -7.64 -16.68
N GLU A 24 6.27 -6.61 -16.94
CA GLU A 24 7.66 -6.53 -16.52
C GLU A 24 7.86 -6.82 -15.02
N GLN A 25 6.95 -6.34 -14.19
CA GLN A 25 6.99 -6.57 -12.74
C GLN A 25 6.78 -8.05 -12.38
N GLN A 26 5.86 -8.74 -13.05
CA GLN A 26 5.59 -10.17 -12.82
C GLN A 26 6.78 -11.01 -13.26
N PHE A 27 7.34 -10.71 -14.42
CA PHE A 27 8.53 -11.40 -14.91
C PHE A 27 9.72 -11.22 -13.97
N ASN A 28 10.01 -9.97 -13.57
CA ASN A 28 11.14 -9.66 -12.68
C ASN A 28 11.00 -10.26 -11.28
N THR A 29 9.75 -10.42 -10.79
CA THR A 29 9.49 -10.97 -9.44
C THR A 29 9.49 -12.50 -9.43
N TRP A 30 8.90 -13.13 -10.44
CA TRP A 30 8.59 -14.56 -10.38
C TRP A 30 9.48 -15.43 -11.26
N ILE A 31 9.85 -14.96 -12.44
CA ILE A 31 10.56 -15.76 -13.44
C ILE A 31 12.06 -15.45 -13.47
N ARG A 32 12.44 -14.17 -13.53
CA ARG A 32 13.84 -13.76 -13.62
C ARG A 32 14.74 -14.26 -12.49
N PRO A 33 14.29 -14.35 -11.21
CA PRO A 33 15.13 -14.85 -10.11
C PRO A 33 15.23 -16.38 -10.05
N LEU A 34 14.63 -17.12 -11.00
CA LEU A 34 14.72 -18.58 -11.04
C LEU A 34 16.10 -19.00 -11.57
N PRO A 35 16.69 -20.05 -11.01
CA PRO A 35 17.91 -20.63 -11.53
C PRO A 35 17.69 -21.22 -12.93
N PRO A 36 18.76 -21.43 -13.70
CA PRO A 36 18.66 -22.11 -14.99
C PRO A 36 17.96 -23.45 -14.84
N ALA A 37 17.04 -23.76 -15.76
CA ALA A 37 16.35 -25.04 -15.77
C ALA A 37 17.27 -26.15 -16.29
N GLU A 38 17.14 -27.34 -15.71
CA GLU A 38 17.73 -28.57 -16.23
C GLU A 38 16.77 -29.15 -17.25
N VAL A 39 17.24 -29.42 -18.47
CA VAL A 39 16.41 -29.96 -19.55
C VAL A 39 16.89 -31.37 -19.87
N ALA A 40 16.00 -32.35 -19.80
CA ALA A 40 16.22 -33.75 -20.17
C ALA A 40 15.27 -34.16 -21.27
N HIS A 41 15.74 -35.00 -22.19
CA HIS A 41 14.90 -35.64 -23.19
C HIS A 41 14.44 -37.00 -22.65
N GLN A 42 13.13 -37.22 -22.62
CA GLN A 42 12.52 -38.46 -22.13
C GLN A 42 11.70 -39.09 -23.23
N GLN A 43 11.92 -40.39 -23.48
CA GLN A 43 11.05 -41.17 -24.33
C GLN A 43 9.85 -41.64 -23.50
N GLU A 44 8.65 -41.31 -23.94
CA GLU A 44 7.41 -41.84 -23.35
C GLU A 44 7.18 -43.27 -23.79
N GLU A 45 6.44 -44.06 -23.01
CA GLU A 45 6.08 -45.46 -23.33
C GLU A 45 5.37 -45.62 -24.67
N ASN A 46 4.83 -44.56 -25.22
CA ASN A 46 4.16 -44.50 -26.53
C ASN A 46 5.10 -44.19 -27.71
N GLY A 47 6.43 -44.16 -27.51
CA GLY A 47 7.41 -43.88 -28.56
C GLY A 47 7.53 -42.40 -28.96
N SER A 48 6.81 -41.47 -28.33
CA SER A 48 6.96 -40.05 -28.54
C SER A 48 8.07 -39.46 -27.64
N GLU A 49 8.90 -38.58 -28.20
CA GLU A 49 9.90 -37.84 -27.44
C GLU A 49 9.27 -36.63 -26.78
N ALA A 50 9.40 -36.51 -25.46
CA ALA A 50 8.99 -35.35 -24.68
C ALA A 50 10.22 -34.67 -24.04
N VAL A 51 10.14 -33.37 -23.86
CA VAL A 51 11.17 -32.57 -23.21
C VAL A 51 10.74 -32.35 -21.75
N LEU A 52 11.50 -32.87 -20.82
CA LEU A 52 11.29 -32.61 -19.38
C LEU A 52 12.15 -31.42 -18.95
N VAL A 53 11.52 -30.38 -18.46
CA VAL A 53 12.17 -29.16 -17.98
C VAL A 53 12.04 -29.11 -16.46
N SER A 54 13.12 -29.42 -15.76
CA SER A 54 13.17 -29.42 -14.29
C SER A 54 13.65 -28.07 -13.79
N LEU A 55 12.80 -27.37 -13.01
CA LEU A 55 13.08 -26.06 -12.47
C LEU A 55 13.16 -26.13 -10.94
N ARG A 56 14.30 -25.72 -10.38
CA ARG A 56 14.51 -25.67 -8.93
C ARG A 56 14.04 -24.34 -8.37
N VAL A 57 13.09 -24.38 -7.45
CA VAL A 57 12.47 -23.18 -6.86
C VAL A 57 12.91 -23.01 -5.43
N PRO A 58 13.29 -21.80 -4.98
CA PRO A 58 13.93 -21.58 -3.68
C PRO A 58 13.05 -21.87 -2.47
N ASN A 59 11.72 -21.83 -2.61
CA ASN A 59 10.81 -22.13 -1.51
C ASN A 59 9.50 -22.77 -2.02
N ARG A 60 8.79 -23.46 -1.11
CA ARG A 60 7.56 -24.17 -1.42
C ARG A 60 6.44 -23.24 -1.92
N PHE A 61 6.42 -22.03 -1.41
CA PHE A 61 5.45 -21.04 -1.81
C PHE A 61 5.60 -20.65 -3.30
N LYS A 62 6.84 -20.32 -3.73
CA LYS A 62 7.13 -19.97 -5.12
C LYS A 62 6.84 -21.16 -6.05
N LEU A 63 7.07 -22.37 -5.58
CA LEU A 63 6.73 -23.61 -6.28
C LEU A 63 5.23 -23.72 -6.52
N ASP A 64 4.41 -23.59 -5.47
CA ASP A 64 2.95 -23.71 -5.56
C ASP A 64 2.34 -22.58 -6.40
N TRP A 65 2.92 -21.38 -6.31
CA TRP A 65 2.49 -20.23 -7.11
C TRP A 65 2.82 -20.38 -8.59
N ILE A 66 4.06 -20.73 -8.95
CA ILE A 66 4.45 -20.98 -10.35
C ILE A 66 3.61 -22.11 -10.93
N ARG A 67 3.39 -23.17 -10.16
CA ARG A 67 2.56 -24.30 -10.58
C ARG A 67 1.12 -23.86 -10.89
N SER A 68 0.54 -23.00 -10.08
CA SER A 68 -0.86 -22.58 -10.23
C SER A 68 -1.06 -21.49 -11.28
N GLN A 69 -0.10 -20.58 -11.47
CA GLN A 69 -0.29 -19.40 -12.30
C GLN A 69 0.47 -19.43 -13.61
N TYR A 70 1.65 -20.06 -13.65
CA TYR A 70 2.56 -19.95 -14.79
C TYR A 70 2.92 -21.28 -15.43
N ALA A 71 2.71 -22.44 -14.78
CA ALA A 71 3.17 -23.73 -15.29
C ALA A 71 2.63 -24.03 -16.69
N GLY A 72 1.32 -23.93 -16.90
CA GLY A 72 0.71 -24.19 -18.20
C GLY A 72 1.20 -23.24 -19.30
N ARG A 73 1.50 -21.97 -18.95
CA ARG A 73 2.02 -21.00 -19.93
C ARG A 73 3.49 -21.26 -20.25
N ILE A 74 4.29 -21.62 -19.25
CA ILE A 74 5.69 -22.01 -19.42
C ILE A 74 5.76 -23.26 -20.32
N GLU A 75 4.95 -24.29 -20.05
CA GLU A 75 4.88 -25.51 -20.84
C GLU A 75 4.47 -25.25 -22.30
N ALA A 76 3.49 -24.38 -22.51
CA ALA A 76 3.04 -24.01 -23.86
C ALA A 76 4.17 -23.32 -24.65
N ILE A 77 4.86 -22.35 -24.07
CA ILE A 77 5.99 -21.66 -24.71
C ILE A 77 7.15 -22.60 -24.97
N LEU A 78 7.50 -23.47 -24.03
CA LEU A 78 8.58 -24.44 -24.21
C LEU A 78 8.25 -25.49 -25.27
N THR A 79 7.00 -25.92 -25.34
CA THR A 79 6.49 -26.83 -26.37
C THR A 79 6.59 -26.21 -27.78
N GLU A 80 6.22 -24.92 -27.90
CA GLU A 80 6.34 -24.19 -29.17
C GLU A 80 7.81 -24.02 -29.59
N LEU A 81 8.69 -23.72 -28.67
CA LEU A 81 10.13 -23.50 -28.93
C LEU A 81 10.87 -24.81 -29.21
N ALA A 82 10.52 -25.89 -28.53
CA ALA A 82 11.13 -27.20 -28.69
C ALA A 82 10.59 -27.98 -29.91
N GLY A 83 9.39 -27.63 -30.40
CA GLY A 83 8.67 -28.38 -31.44
C GLY A 83 8.24 -29.79 -30.99
N LYS A 84 8.33 -30.09 -29.69
CA LYS A 84 7.99 -31.38 -29.04
C LYS A 84 7.23 -31.07 -27.75
N PRO A 85 6.37 -31.99 -27.27
CA PRO A 85 5.69 -31.81 -25.99
C PRO A 85 6.68 -31.53 -24.85
N ALA A 86 6.54 -30.40 -24.12
CA ALA A 86 7.36 -30.06 -22.97
C ALA A 86 6.55 -30.19 -21.68
N ARG A 87 7.12 -30.84 -20.69
CA ARG A 87 6.57 -30.93 -19.33
C ARG A 87 7.45 -30.19 -18.33
N LEU A 88 6.85 -29.42 -17.44
CA LEU A 88 7.54 -28.67 -16.42
C LEU A 88 7.50 -29.43 -15.08
N GLU A 89 8.66 -29.80 -14.58
CA GLU A 89 8.81 -30.37 -13.26
C GLU A 89 9.35 -29.30 -12.30
N LEU A 90 8.61 -29.03 -11.24
CA LEU A 90 9.00 -28.06 -10.21
C LEU A 90 9.46 -28.76 -8.96
N ALA A 91 10.73 -28.58 -8.60
CA ALA A 91 11.35 -29.15 -7.41
C ALA A 91 11.86 -28.04 -6.47
N LEU A 92 11.93 -28.33 -5.16
CA LEU A 92 12.54 -27.41 -4.20
C LEU A 92 14.07 -27.44 -4.33
N ALA A 93 14.71 -26.27 -4.37
CA ALA A 93 16.15 -26.17 -4.28
C ALA A 93 16.64 -26.71 -2.92
N PRO A 94 17.71 -27.52 -2.88
CA PRO A 94 18.30 -27.94 -1.63
C PRO A 94 18.77 -26.71 -0.85
N ARG A 95 18.46 -26.66 0.45
CA ARG A 95 18.87 -25.56 1.33
C ARG A 95 20.41 -25.53 1.37
N ALA A 96 21.00 -24.44 0.90
CA ALA A 96 22.44 -24.25 1.03
C ALA A 96 22.84 -24.32 2.52
N PRO A 97 23.92 -24.99 2.89
CA PRO A 97 24.40 -24.98 4.26
C PRO A 97 24.79 -23.56 4.62
N ILE A 98 24.23 -23.06 5.72
CA ILE A 98 24.54 -21.73 6.26
C ILE A 98 26.00 -21.78 6.71
N THR A 99 26.90 -21.23 5.91
CA THR A 99 28.27 -20.98 6.34
C THR A 99 28.21 -19.85 7.36
N PRO A 100 28.62 -20.07 8.63
CA PRO A 100 28.63 -18.98 9.60
C PRO A 100 29.61 -17.91 9.10
N LEU A 101 29.17 -16.69 8.99
CA LEU A 101 30.02 -15.53 8.78
C LEU A 101 31.07 -15.50 9.90
N PRO A 102 32.37 -15.27 9.59
CA PRO A 102 33.39 -15.16 10.61
C PRO A 102 32.99 -14.04 11.58
N ARG A 103 32.89 -14.39 12.85
CA ARG A 103 32.73 -13.41 13.93
C ARG A 103 33.94 -12.49 13.90
N VAL A 104 33.76 -11.27 13.45
CA VAL A 104 34.71 -10.20 13.73
C VAL A 104 34.58 -9.92 15.23
N SER A 105 35.59 -10.37 15.96
CA SER A 105 35.73 -10.08 17.38
C SER A 105 35.94 -8.59 17.53
N ALA A 106 34.92 -7.89 18.01
CA ALA A 106 35.09 -6.52 18.49
C ALA A 106 36.01 -6.60 19.75
N PRO A 107 37.06 -5.76 19.85
CA PRO A 107 37.88 -5.73 21.06
C PRO A 107 37.00 -5.24 22.22
N SER A 108 36.90 -6.09 23.24
CA SER A 108 36.26 -5.74 24.50
C SER A 108 37.16 -4.75 25.25
N LEU A 109 36.88 -3.46 25.13
CA LEU A 109 37.45 -2.46 26.02
C LEU A 109 36.74 -2.58 27.37
N SER A 110 37.49 -3.03 28.39
CA SER A 110 36.98 -3.04 29.77
C SER A 110 36.78 -1.62 30.26
N MET A 111 35.73 -1.45 31.05
CA MET A 111 35.27 -0.15 31.60
C MET A 111 36.34 0.59 32.45
N GLY A 112 37.46 -0.08 32.72
CA GLY A 112 38.61 0.51 33.46
C GLY A 112 39.56 1.37 32.61
N GLN A 113 39.54 1.27 31.28
CA GLN A 113 40.45 2.04 30.42
C GLN A 113 39.90 3.37 29.90
N VAL A 114 38.61 3.60 30.01
CA VAL A 114 37.96 4.87 29.59
C VAL A 114 38.14 5.98 30.66
N LEU A 115 38.40 5.63 31.94
CA LEU A 115 38.55 6.58 33.04
C LEU A 115 39.97 7.13 33.18
N GLN A 116 40.96 6.63 32.44
CA GLN A 116 42.35 7.10 32.54
C GLN A 116 42.74 8.15 31.49
N GLN A 117 41.87 8.52 30.57
CA GLN A 117 42.17 9.53 29.54
C GLN A 117 41.59 10.92 29.78
N HIS A 118 40.81 11.11 30.82
CA HIS A 118 40.38 12.45 31.25
C HIS A 118 40.76 12.64 32.73
N GLY A 119 41.95 13.21 32.92
CA GLY A 119 42.46 13.54 34.24
C GLY A 119 41.61 14.63 34.93
N LEU A 120 40.91 14.24 35.98
CA LEU A 120 40.42 15.10 37.03
C LEU A 120 40.62 14.39 38.37
N GLN A 121 41.61 14.88 39.09
CA GLN A 121 41.91 14.48 40.47
C GLN A 121 40.83 15.00 41.41
N GLY A 122 40.51 14.22 42.41
CA GLY A 122 39.46 14.46 43.37
C GLY A 122 39.82 15.43 44.48
N GLY A 123 38.80 15.90 45.16
CA GLY A 123 38.84 16.65 46.40
C GLY A 123 37.44 17.04 46.85
N SER A 124 36.91 16.31 47.84
CA SER A 124 35.74 16.69 48.67
C SER A 124 36.22 17.32 49.96
N PRO A 125 35.44 18.04 50.83
CA PRO A 125 34.00 18.13 50.97
C PRO A 125 33.40 19.55 51.24
N ALA A 126 32.06 19.58 51.32
CA ALA A 126 31.16 20.68 51.62
C ALA A 126 31.34 21.31 53.04
N PRO A 127 30.71 22.47 53.46
CA PRO A 127 29.29 22.78 53.29
C PRO A 127 28.92 24.29 53.01
N ALA A 128 27.60 24.50 52.72
CA ALA A 128 26.88 25.76 52.56
C ALA A 128 26.84 26.63 53.85
N PRO A 129 26.25 27.88 53.92
CA PRO A 129 25.31 28.56 53.05
C PRO A 129 25.43 30.10 52.89
N ALA A 130 24.58 30.69 52.05
CA ALA A 130 23.89 31.98 52.13
C ALA A 130 24.57 33.32 51.73
N ALA A 131 23.75 34.06 50.98
CA ALA A 131 23.50 35.50 50.91
C ALA A 131 23.91 36.27 49.66
N SER A 132 22.88 36.72 48.93
CA SER A 132 22.87 37.93 48.09
C SER A 132 22.90 39.16 48.96
N PRO A 133 23.03 40.43 48.55
CA PRO A 133 23.08 41.06 47.22
C PRO A 133 24.15 42.21 47.18
N SER A 134 24.42 42.80 46.01
CA SER A 134 24.47 44.28 45.87
C SER A 134 24.97 44.74 44.49
N ALA A 135 24.41 45.87 44.14
CA ALA A 135 24.51 46.51 42.83
C ALA A 135 25.70 47.47 42.69
N ALA A 136 26.02 47.78 41.42
CA ALA A 136 26.57 49.00 40.80
C ALA A 136 28.09 49.24 40.89
N PRO A 137 28.68 50.14 40.04
CA PRO A 137 28.13 50.86 38.90
C PRO A 137 29.02 50.85 37.61
N ILE A 138 28.47 51.40 36.59
CA ILE A 138 28.94 51.70 35.25
C ILE A 138 30.10 52.69 35.25
N THR A 139 31.12 52.47 34.41
CA THR A 139 31.94 53.51 33.86
C THR A 139 32.08 53.39 32.35
N ALA A 140 31.76 54.48 31.68
CA ALA A 140 31.88 54.66 30.25
C ALA A 140 33.30 55.00 29.88
N ALA A 141 33.78 54.38 28.79
CA ALA A 141 34.90 54.95 28.00
C ALA A 141 34.89 54.47 26.55
N SER A 142 34.64 55.43 25.75
CA SER A 142 35.29 55.71 24.40
C SER A 142 34.98 54.85 23.21
N LEU A 143 34.26 55.50 22.33
CA LEU A 143 34.03 55.20 20.90
C LEU A 143 35.34 55.13 20.10
N ALA A 144 35.44 54.05 19.28
CA ALA A 144 36.14 54.11 18.03
C ALA A 144 35.24 53.46 16.98
N ALA A 145 34.79 54.27 16.05
CA ALA A 145 33.91 53.85 14.95
C ALA A 145 34.69 53.01 13.90
N ALA A 146 34.23 51.79 13.68
CA ALA A 146 34.56 51.01 12.48
C ALA A 146 33.38 51.11 11.49
N PRO A 147 33.64 51.13 10.17
CA PRO A 147 32.61 51.40 9.16
C PRO A 147 31.60 50.23 9.07
N LEU A 148 30.32 50.58 9.19
CA LEU A 148 29.18 49.68 8.96
C LEU A 148 29.15 49.25 7.52
N THR A 149 29.56 48.02 7.25
CA THR A 149 29.12 47.29 6.05
C THR A 149 27.60 47.09 6.16
N PRO A 150 26.80 47.36 5.11
CA PRO A 150 25.39 47.13 5.17
C PRO A 150 25.15 45.61 5.36
N ALA A 151 24.57 45.28 6.49
CA ALA A 151 24.10 43.93 6.75
C ALA A 151 23.16 43.54 5.59
N ALA A 152 23.55 42.52 4.86
CA ALA A 152 22.68 41.90 3.88
C ALA A 152 21.37 41.54 4.58
N MET A 153 20.27 42.12 4.12
CA MET A 153 18.92 41.72 4.57
C MET A 153 18.82 40.19 4.46
N PRO A 154 18.34 39.48 5.46
CA PRO A 154 18.10 38.06 5.32
C PRO A 154 17.17 37.87 4.13
N ALA A 155 17.61 37.09 3.15
CA ALA A 155 16.78 36.68 2.02
C ALA A 155 15.43 36.19 2.57
N PRO A 156 14.31 36.51 1.90
CA PRO A 156 12.98 36.10 2.36
C PRO A 156 13.01 34.60 2.63
N SER A 157 12.69 34.22 3.84
CA SER A 157 12.69 32.85 4.32
C SER A 157 11.99 31.99 3.28
N ALA A 158 12.74 31.11 2.62
CA ALA A 158 12.26 30.19 1.63
C ALA A 158 10.99 29.55 2.15
N THR A 159 9.88 29.74 1.46
CA THR A 159 8.58 29.14 1.77
C THR A 159 8.84 27.64 1.84
N ARG A 160 8.86 27.06 3.02
CA ARG A 160 9.13 25.62 3.18
C ARG A 160 8.02 24.91 2.41
N HIS A 161 8.37 24.23 1.33
CA HIS A 161 7.46 23.58 0.40
C HIS A 161 6.56 22.51 1.06
N ARG A 162 6.80 22.17 2.32
CA ARG A 162 6.10 21.12 3.11
C ARG A 162 6.08 19.76 2.42
N ILE A 163 6.97 19.54 1.47
CA ILE A 163 7.09 18.28 0.76
C ILE A 163 7.97 17.32 1.54
N ASN A 164 7.54 16.07 1.66
CA ASN A 164 8.36 15.02 2.25
C ASN A 164 9.37 14.51 1.22
N PRO A 165 10.69 14.70 1.42
CA PRO A 165 11.70 14.30 0.45
C PRO A 165 11.85 12.78 0.29
N ALA A 166 11.35 11.98 1.24
CA ALA A 166 11.39 10.53 1.15
C ALA A 166 10.33 9.94 0.19
N LEU A 167 9.31 10.73 -0.18
CA LEU A 167 8.22 10.29 -1.04
C LEU A 167 8.52 10.69 -2.49
N THR A 168 9.20 9.82 -3.22
CA THR A 168 9.62 10.03 -4.61
C THR A 168 9.00 9.00 -5.54
N PHE A 169 9.12 9.19 -6.86
CA PHE A 169 8.74 8.18 -7.84
C PHE A 169 9.57 6.90 -7.73
N ASP A 170 10.79 6.99 -7.21
CA ASP A 170 11.67 5.83 -7.01
C ASP A 170 11.23 5.02 -5.79
N THR A 171 10.71 5.67 -4.74
CA THR A 171 10.21 4.98 -3.55
C THR A 171 8.77 4.46 -3.73
N LEU A 172 8.02 4.97 -4.69
CA LEU A 172 6.71 4.44 -5.08
C LEU A 172 6.90 3.11 -5.83
N VAL A 173 6.17 2.07 -5.42
CA VAL A 173 6.13 0.81 -6.16
C VAL A 173 5.14 0.95 -7.33
N PRO A 174 5.59 0.85 -8.59
CA PRO A 174 4.68 0.85 -9.72
C PRO A 174 3.94 -0.47 -9.84
N GLY A 175 2.70 -0.43 -10.28
CA GLY A 175 1.89 -1.61 -10.55
C GLY A 175 0.63 -1.22 -11.30
N ARG A 176 -0.12 -2.22 -11.78
CA ARG A 176 -1.36 -2.00 -12.54
C ARG A 176 -2.31 -1.05 -11.81
N ALA A 177 -2.42 -1.20 -10.49
CA ALA A 177 -3.31 -0.42 -9.65
C ALA A 177 -3.05 1.10 -9.65
N ASN A 178 -1.81 1.54 -9.93
CA ASN A 178 -1.43 2.96 -9.90
C ASN A 178 -0.75 3.44 -11.20
N GLN A 179 -0.64 2.60 -12.22
CA GLN A 179 0.11 2.91 -13.44
C GLN A 179 -0.38 4.17 -14.14
N MET A 180 -1.70 4.31 -14.33
CA MET A 180 -2.29 5.46 -15.01
C MET A 180 -2.02 6.74 -14.22
N ALA A 181 -2.27 6.73 -12.90
CA ALA A 181 -2.03 7.87 -12.03
C ALA A 181 -0.55 8.26 -11.98
N ARG A 182 0.35 7.26 -11.93
CA ARG A 182 1.80 7.48 -11.97
C ARG A 182 2.24 8.11 -13.29
N THR A 183 1.73 7.62 -14.42
CA THR A 183 2.06 8.16 -15.75
C THR A 183 1.59 9.60 -15.88
N ALA A 184 0.34 9.91 -15.50
CA ALA A 184 -0.17 11.28 -15.50
C ALA A 184 0.67 12.21 -14.60
N ALA A 185 1.03 11.73 -13.41
CA ALA A 185 1.86 12.47 -12.46
C ALA A 185 3.28 12.78 -13.01
N LEU A 186 3.89 11.83 -13.72
CA LEU A 186 5.19 12.04 -14.38
C LEU A 186 5.11 13.09 -15.49
N HIS A 187 4.05 13.09 -16.30
CA HIS A 187 3.84 14.12 -17.32
C HIS A 187 3.70 15.50 -16.70
N VAL A 188 2.95 15.62 -15.60
CA VAL A 188 2.81 16.89 -14.88
C VAL A 188 4.14 17.35 -14.28
N ALA A 189 4.93 16.46 -13.72
CA ALA A 189 6.24 16.78 -13.16
C ALA A 189 7.20 17.36 -14.25
N GLY A 190 7.19 16.77 -15.45
CA GLY A 190 8.03 17.21 -16.56
C GLY A 190 7.59 18.53 -17.22
N ALA A 191 6.27 18.80 -17.26
CA ALA A 191 5.71 19.96 -17.96
C ALA A 191 4.49 20.53 -17.24
N PRO A 192 4.65 21.15 -16.05
CA PRO A 192 3.53 21.68 -15.28
C PRO A 192 2.82 22.80 -16.06
N GLY A 193 1.49 22.83 -15.95
CA GLY A 193 0.62 23.83 -16.57
C GLY A 193 0.31 23.61 -18.05
N GLN A 194 0.91 22.63 -18.71
CA GLN A 194 0.68 22.38 -20.14
C GLN A 194 -0.43 21.38 -20.43
N MET A 195 -0.47 20.27 -19.68
CA MET A 195 -1.44 19.18 -19.88
C MET A 195 -2.02 18.74 -18.55
N TYR A 196 -3.27 18.22 -18.60
CA TYR A 196 -3.93 17.60 -17.43
C TYR A 196 -4.08 18.53 -16.22
N ASN A 197 -4.48 19.78 -16.45
CA ASN A 197 -4.65 20.77 -15.40
C ASN A 197 -6.13 21.11 -15.19
N PRO A 198 -6.72 20.78 -14.04
CA PRO A 198 -6.12 20.10 -12.89
C PRO A 198 -5.90 18.60 -13.10
N LEU A 199 -4.99 18.00 -12.33
CA LEU A 199 -4.88 16.55 -12.19
C LEU A 199 -5.61 16.14 -10.90
N PHE A 200 -6.66 15.35 -11.04
CA PHE A 200 -7.45 14.83 -9.91
C PHE A 200 -7.19 13.34 -9.71
N ILE A 201 -6.64 12.97 -8.56
CA ILE A 201 -6.28 11.59 -8.22
C ILE A 201 -7.22 11.09 -7.14
N TYR A 202 -8.00 10.05 -7.43
CA TYR A 202 -8.93 9.50 -6.45
C TYR A 202 -8.70 8.01 -6.19
N GLY A 203 -9.23 7.55 -5.06
CA GLY A 203 -9.15 6.15 -4.66
C GLY A 203 -9.23 5.98 -3.16
N GLY A 204 -9.46 4.78 -2.68
CA GLY A 204 -9.64 4.47 -1.28
C GLY A 204 -8.53 4.98 -0.35
N VAL A 205 -8.79 4.95 0.95
CA VAL A 205 -7.83 5.39 1.96
C VAL A 205 -6.58 4.52 1.94
N GLY A 206 -5.40 5.15 2.07
CA GLY A 206 -4.13 4.43 2.20
C GLY A 206 -3.62 3.75 0.93
N LEU A 207 -4.05 4.16 -0.28
CA LEU A 207 -3.59 3.60 -1.55
C LEU A 207 -2.36 4.30 -2.15
N GLY A 208 -1.82 5.33 -1.48
CA GLY A 208 -0.60 6.01 -1.93
C GLY A 208 -0.83 7.33 -2.68
N LYS A 209 -2.04 7.92 -2.65
CA LYS A 209 -2.35 9.23 -3.25
C LYS A 209 -1.39 10.32 -2.78
N THR A 210 -1.26 10.47 -1.46
CA THR A 210 -0.32 11.41 -0.82
C THR A 210 1.12 11.18 -1.28
N HIS A 211 1.56 9.92 -1.38
CA HIS A 211 2.90 9.59 -1.87
C HIS A 211 3.11 10.12 -3.29
N LEU A 212 2.13 9.89 -4.16
CA LEU A 212 2.24 10.27 -5.57
C LEU A 212 2.33 11.78 -5.76
N ILE A 213 1.52 12.58 -5.04
CA ILE A 213 1.59 14.05 -5.17
C ILE A 213 2.89 14.63 -4.59
N HIS A 214 3.41 14.05 -3.50
CA HIS A 214 4.75 14.41 -3.00
C HIS A 214 5.83 14.06 -4.01
N ALA A 215 5.72 12.92 -4.70
CA ALA A 215 6.69 12.52 -5.72
C ALA A 215 6.74 13.51 -6.88
N VAL A 216 5.59 14.07 -7.30
CA VAL A 216 5.54 15.14 -8.31
C VAL A 216 6.27 16.38 -7.82
N GLY A 217 5.97 16.83 -6.59
CA GLY A 217 6.63 18.00 -6.02
C GLY A 217 8.14 17.84 -5.90
N ASN A 218 8.61 16.66 -5.44
CA ASN A 218 10.04 16.36 -5.37
C ASN A 218 10.72 16.35 -6.75
N ALA A 219 10.05 15.74 -7.74
CA ALA A 219 10.59 15.70 -9.11
C ALA A 219 10.68 17.10 -9.71
N LEU A 220 9.64 17.92 -9.58
CA LEU A 220 9.67 19.31 -10.07
C LEU A 220 10.75 20.15 -9.41
N LEU A 221 10.90 20.05 -8.08
CA LEU A 221 11.95 20.79 -7.35
C LEU A 221 13.36 20.32 -7.67
N LYS A 222 13.54 19.05 -8.04
CA LYS A 222 14.82 18.54 -8.53
C LYS A 222 15.21 19.17 -9.88
N ASP A 223 14.22 19.31 -10.78
CA ASP A 223 14.45 19.86 -12.11
C ASP A 223 14.45 21.40 -12.12
N LYS A 224 13.63 22.02 -11.27
CA LYS A 224 13.47 23.48 -11.11
C LYS A 224 13.49 23.85 -9.63
N PRO A 225 14.68 24.06 -9.02
CA PRO A 225 14.81 24.36 -7.60
C PRO A 225 14.10 25.66 -7.16
N ASP A 226 13.94 26.61 -8.06
CA ASP A 226 13.28 27.90 -7.81
C ASP A 226 11.74 27.85 -7.96
N ALA A 227 11.18 26.71 -8.34
CA ALA A 227 9.75 26.55 -8.51
C ALA A 227 9.02 26.73 -7.16
N ARG A 228 7.95 27.52 -7.19
CA ARG A 228 7.11 27.75 -6.01
C ARG A 228 6.07 26.65 -5.87
N VAL A 229 6.45 25.59 -5.17
CA VAL A 229 5.60 24.42 -4.92
C VAL A 229 5.03 24.51 -3.52
N LEU A 230 3.74 24.27 -3.35
CA LEU A 230 3.10 24.19 -2.04
C LEU A 230 2.29 22.90 -1.95
N TYR A 231 2.63 22.09 -0.94
CA TYR A 231 1.80 20.97 -0.50
C TYR A 231 1.03 21.36 0.77
N LEU A 232 -0.26 21.04 0.80
CA LEU A 232 -1.09 21.13 2.00
C LEU A 232 -2.27 20.14 1.95
N HIS A 233 -2.68 19.75 3.13
CA HIS A 233 -3.93 19.02 3.32
C HIS A 233 -5.11 20.01 3.29
N ALA A 234 -6.28 19.59 2.79
CA ALA A 234 -7.46 20.47 2.71
C ALA A 234 -7.79 21.15 4.05
N GLU A 235 -7.66 20.46 5.18
CA GLU A 235 -7.87 21.03 6.51
C GLU A 235 -6.90 22.17 6.83
N GLN A 236 -5.67 22.13 6.31
CA GLN A 236 -4.72 23.23 6.49
C GLN A 236 -5.16 24.47 5.69
N PHE A 237 -5.69 24.27 4.48
CA PHE A 237 -6.28 25.37 3.70
C PHE A 237 -7.45 26.01 4.46
N ILE A 238 -8.36 25.20 5.02
CA ILE A 238 -9.47 25.66 5.86
C ILE A 238 -8.94 26.50 7.02
N SER A 239 -7.93 26.01 7.72
CA SER A 239 -7.30 26.72 8.85
C SER A 239 -6.67 28.04 8.41
N ASP A 240 -5.99 28.05 7.26
CA ASP A 240 -5.38 29.26 6.70
C ASP A 240 -6.46 30.31 6.36
N VAL A 241 -7.57 29.90 5.72
CA VAL A 241 -8.71 30.79 5.39
C VAL A 241 -9.32 31.37 6.67
N VAL A 242 -9.61 30.54 7.68
CA VAL A 242 -10.20 30.99 8.97
C VAL A 242 -9.29 31.99 9.67
N LYS A 243 -7.99 31.72 9.75
CA LYS A 243 -7.00 32.62 10.40
C LYS A 243 -6.89 33.97 9.68
N ASN A 244 -6.86 33.96 8.34
CA ASN A 244 -6.79 35.20 7.57
C ASN A 244 -8.10 35.99 7.63
N TYR A 245 -9.24 35.29 7.74
CA TYR A 245 -10.53 35.93 8.01
C TYR A 245 -10.53 36.69 9.35
N GLN A 246 -10.08 36.02 10.42
CA GLN A 246 -10.00 36.62 11.75
C GLN A 246 -9.04 37.81 11.82
N ARG A 247 -7.94 37.75 11.05
CA ARG A 247 -6.90 38.80 11.01
C ARG A 247 -7.17 39.87 9.97
N LYS A 248 -8.17 39.71 9.12
CA LYS A 248 -8.48 40.60 7.97
C LYS A 248 -7.31 40.73 6.96
N THR A 249 -6.51 39.64 6.79
CA THR A 249 -5.30 39.62 5.94
C THR A 249 -5.53 38.79 4.66
N PHE A 250 -6.66 38.98 3.98
CA PHE A 250 -7.00 38.24 2.76
C PHE A 250 -6.02 38.47 1.62
N ASP A 251 -5.44 39.65 1.51
CA ASP A 251 -4.49 39.96 0.45
C ASP A 251 -3.20 39.15 0.58
N GLU A 252 -2.77 38.86 1.83
CA GLU A 252 -1.64 37.96 2.10
C GLU A 252 -1.95 36.52 1.68
N LEU A 253 -3.18 36.05 1.98
CA LEU A 253 -3.63 34.73 1.57
C LEU A 253 -3.63 34.61 0.03
N LYS A 254 -4.22 35.60 -0.67
CA LYS A 254 -4.25 35.65 -2.13
C LYS A 254 -2.82 35.70 -2.70
N ALA A 255 -1.98 36.59 -2.21
CA ALA A 255 -0.61 36.72 -2.67
C ALA A 255 0.18 35.40 -2.52
N LYS A 256 -0.03 34.68 -1.41
CA LYS A 256 0.59 33.39 -1.15
C LYS A 256 0.21 32.36 -2.22
N TYR A 257 -1.11 32.17 -2.47
CA TYR A 257 -1.56 31.15 -3.40
C TYR A 257 -1.35 31.57 -4.87
N HIS A 258 -1.58 32.83 -5.21
CA HIS A 258 -1.36 33.33 -6.58
C HIS A 258 0.11 33.32 -7.01
N SER A 259 1.06 33.23 -6.08
CA SER A 259 2.48 33.16 -6.43
C SER A 259 2.95 31.78 -6.91
N LEU A 260 2.19 30.71 -6.65
CA LEU A 260 2.60 29.32 -6.86
C LEU A 260 2.73 28.94 -8.35
N ASP A 261 3.64 28.01 -8.63
CA ASP A 261 3.79 27.33 -9.91
C ASP A 261 3.15 25.95 -9.89
N LEU A 262 3.11 25.30 -8.69
CA LEU A 262 2.45 24.02 -8.45
C LEU A 262 1.75 24.02 -7.09
N LEU A 263 0.46 23.73 -7.09
CA LEU A 263 -0.34 23.51 -5.89
C LEU A 263 -0.69 22.03 -5.77
N LEU A 264 -0.35 21.44 -4.62
CA LEU A 264 -0.66 20.05 -4.26
C LEU A 264 -1.61 20.07 -3.07
N ILE A 265 -2.86 19.69 -3.29
CA ILE A 265 -3.87 19.61 -2.22
C ILE A 265 -4.29 18.17 -1.99
N ASP A 266 -4.14 17.73 -0.74
CA ASP A 266 -4.49 16.38 -0.31
C ASP A 266 -5.85 16.35 0.36
N ASP A 267 -6.65 15.34 0.01
CA ASP A 267 -7.94 15.01 0.61
C ASP A 267 -8.98 16.15 0.54
N VAL A 268 -9.32 16.60 -0.68
CA VAL A 268 -10.28 17.71 -0.92
C VAL A 268 -11.70 17.41 -0.45
N GLN A 269 -12.07 16.16 -0.16
CA GLN A 269 -13.37 15.82 0.42
C GLN A 269 -13.60 16.51 1.77
N PHE A 270 -12.57 16.97 2.48
CA PHE A 270 -12.71 17.72 3.74
C PHE A 270 -13.22 19.17 3.54
N PHE A 271 -13.34 19.64 2.31
CA PHE A 271 -14.04 20.89 2.02
C PHE A 271 -15.56 20.79 2.20
N ALA A 272 -16.12 19.58 2.28
CA ALA A 272 -17.56 19.35 2.43
C ALA A 272 -18.17 20.18 3.57
N GLY A 273 -19.28 20.88 3.28
CA GLY A 273 -19.99 21.73 4.23
C GLY A 273 -19.23 22.98 4.71
N LYS A 274 -18.18 23.43 3.97
CA LYS A 274 -17.38 24.61 4.31
C LYS A 274 -17.50 25.70 3.26
N ASP A 275 -18.70 26.24 3.05
CA ASP A 275 -19.07 27.12 1.93
C ASP A 275 -18.09 28.28 1.71
N ARG A 276 -17.72 29.01 2.77
CA ARG A 276 -16.74 30.11 2.66
C ARG A 276 -15.36 29.64 2.23
N THR A 277 -14.94 28.49 2.70
CA THR A 277 -13.64 27.91 2.31
C THR A 277 -13.69 27.46 0.86
N GLN A 278 -14.80 26.89 0.43
CA GLN A 278 -15.00 26.49 -0.96
C GLN A 278 -14.97 27.70 -1.90
N GLU A 279 -15.59 28.83 -1.51
CA GLU A 279 -15.54 30.07 -2.26
C GLU A 279 -14.11 30.63 -2.40
N GLU A 280 -13.36 30.70 -1.29
CA GLU A 280 -11.98 31.16 -1.32
C GLU A 280 -11.06 30.19 -2.09
N PHE A 281 -11.34 28.89 -2.01
CA PHE A 281 -10.62 27.90 -2.80
C PHE A 281 -10.93 28.04 -4.28
N PHE A 282 -12.17 28.27 -4.66
CA PHE A 282 -12.58 28.52 -6.04
C PHE A 282 -11.83 29.73 -6.62
N ASN A 283 -11.76 30.83 -5.89
CA ASN A 283 -11.05 32.03 -6.31
C ASN A 283 -9.55 31.78 -6.50
N ALA A 284 -8.91 31.09 -5.55
CA ALA A 284 -7.50 30.72 -5.66
C ALA A 284 -7.25 29.75 -6.84
N PHE A 285 -8.14 28.81 -7.05
CA PHE A 285 -8.09 27.84 -8.14
C PHE A 285 -8.16 28.50 -9.51
N GLU A 286 -9.13 29.40 -9.73
CA GLU A 286 -9.27 30.15 -11.00
C GLU A 286 -8.04 31.02 -11.27
N ALA A 287 -7.51 31.68 -10.26
CA ALA A 287 -6.31 32.50 -10.40
C ALA A 287 -5.07 31.68 -10.77
N LEU A 288 -4.92 30.49 -10.21
CA LEU A 288 -3.84 29.56 -10.55
C LEU A 288 -3.97 29.06 -11.99
N LEU A 289 -5.18 28.69 -12.42
CA LEU A 289 -5.42 28.28 -13.81
C LEU A 289 -5.13 29.41 -14.81
N ALA A 290 -5.58 30.64 -14.50
CA ALA A 290 -5.30 31.80 -15.34
C ALA A 290 -3.79 32.07 -15.51
N LYS A 291 -3.01 31.82 -14.47
CA LYS A 291 -1.52 31.92 -14.49
C LYS A 291 -0.87 30.72 -15.17
N ARG A 292 -1.61 29.66 -15.50
CA ARG A 292 -1.10 28.36 -15.95
C ARG A 292 -0.24 27.64 -14.90
N ALA A 293 -0.45 27.95 -13.61
CA ALA A 293 0.09 27.14 -12.54
C ALA A 293 -0.61 25.77 -12.52
N HIS A 294 0.10 24.73 -12.16
CA HIS A 294 -0.49 23.38 -12.12
C HIS A 294 -1.15 23.10 -10.79
N ILE A 295 -2.29 22.42 -10.81
CA ILE A 295 -3.02 22.01 -9.62
C ILE A 295 -3.17 20.49 -9.63
N ILE A 296 -2.73 19.84 -8.55
CA ILE A 296 -2.97 18.41 -8.30
C ILE A 296 -3.79 18.28 -7.03
N MET A 297 -4.85 17.50 -7.12
CA MET A 297 -5.75 17.26 -6.00
C MET A 297 -5.90 15.76 -5.74
N THR A 298 -6.12 15.39 -4.49
CA THR A 298 -6.49 14.02 -4.14
C THR A 298 -7.82 13.96 -3.43
N SER A 299 -8.52 12.84 -3.57
CA SER A 299 -9.75 12.53 -2.86
C SER A 299 -9.90 11.03 -2.62
N ASP A 300 -10.75 10.63 -1.70
CA ASP A 300 -11.19 9.24 -1.56
C ASP A 300 -12.28 8.89 -2.59
N THR A 301 -12.94 9.88 -3.18
CA THR A 301 -14.11 9.75 -4.03
C THR A 301 -13.91 10.48 -5.36
N TYR A 302 -14.56 9.99 -6.42
CA TYR A 302 -14.61 10.65 -7.73
C TYR A 302 -15.28 12.04 -7.62
N PRO A 303 -14.89 13.07 -8.42
CA PRO A 303 -15.40 14.45 -8.28
C PRO A 303 -16.92 14.57 -8.17
N LYS A 304 -17.66 13.90 -9.04
CA LYS A 304 -19.14 13.93 -9.03
C LYS A 304 -19.79 13.17 -7.86
N GLY A 305 -19.00 12.41 -7.12
CA GLY A 305 -19.44 11.70 -5.91
C GLY A 305 -19.18 12.49 -4.62
N LEU A 306 -18.57 13.67 -4.72
CA LEU A 306 -18.34 14.54 -3.56
C LEU A 306 -19.65 15.16 -3.11
N VAL A 307 -20.02 14.91 -1.86
CA VAL A 307 -21.24 15.45 -1.23
C VAL A 307 -20.90 16.73 -0.50
N ASP A 308 -21.84 17.68 -0.45
CA ASP A 308 -21.71 19.00 0.22
C ASP A 308 -20.50 19.84 -0.29
N ILE A 309 -20.13 19.66 -1.55
CA ILE A 309 -19.16 20.52 -2.26
C ILE A 309 -19.89 21.24 -3.42
N ASP A 310 -19.62 22.53 -3.58
CA ASP A 310 -20.19 23.39 -4.61
C ASP A 310 -20.03 22.77 -6.01
N GLU A 311 -21.10 22.74 -6.79
CA GLU A 311 -21.12 22.16 -8.14
C GLU A 311 -20.09 22.84 -9.08
N ARG A 312 -19.83 24.14 -8.90
CA ARG A 312 -18.79 24.86 -9.64
C ARG A 312 -17.40 24.26 -9.39
N LEU A 313 -17.09 23.90 -8.13
CA LEU A 313 -15.83 23.26 -7.78
C LEU A 313 -15.75 21.85 -8.35
N THR A 314 -16.78 21.03 -8.16
CA THR A 314 -16.78 19.65 -8.67
C THR A 314 -16.67 19.61 -10.20
N SER A 315 -17.31 20.55 -10.90
CA SER A 315 -17.17 20.73 -12.34
C SER A 315 -15.74 21.08 -12.75
N ARG A 316 -15.07 21.96 -11.99
CA ARG A 316 -13.66 22.32 -12.22
C ARG A 316 -12.70 21.18 -11.92
N PHE A 317 -12.96 20.38 -10.90
CA PHE A 317 -12.18 19.20 -10.59
C PHE A 317 -12.21 18.15 -11.71
N ASP A 318 -13.36 18.00 -12.37
CA ASP A 318 -13.57 17.08 -13.49
C ASP A 318 -13.13 17.66 -14.86
N ALA A 319 -12.83 18.97 -14.94
CA ALA A 319 -12.46 19.63 -16.19
C ALA A 319 -11.08 19.22 -16.75
N GLY A 320 -10.19 18.72 -15.89
CA GLY A 320 -8.87 18.26 -16.27
C GLY A 320 -8.81 16.74 -16.48
N LEU A 321 -7.76 16.12 -15.95
CA LEU A 321 -7.63 14.66 -15.97
C LEU A 321 -7.95 14.06 -14.60
N THR A 322 -8.94 13.19 -14.56
CA THR A 322 -9.32 12.42 -13.37
C THR A 322 -8.81 10.99 -13.49
N VAL A 323 -8.00 10.52 -12.53
CA VAL A 323 -7.39 9.19 -12.53
C VAL A 323 -7.61 8.47 -11.20
N ALA A 324 -7.89 7.17 -11.29
CA ALA A 324 -8.06 6.31 -10.13
C ALA A 324 -6.74 5.68 -9.66
N ILE A 325 -6.63 5.45 -8.35
CA ILE A 325 -5.70 4.48 -7.78
C ILE A 325 -6.53 3.36 -7.17
N GLU A 326 -6.31 2.16 -7.67
CA GLU A 326 -7.01 0.95 -7.22
C GLU A 326 -6.28 0.26 -6.07
N PRO A 327 -6.95 -0.62 -5.32
CA PRO A 327 -6.28 -1.48 -4.35
C PRO A 327 -5.21 -2.35 -5.03
N PRO A 328 -4.00 -2.46 -4.45
CA PRO A 328 -2.91 -3.21 -5.06
C PRO A 328 -3.20 -4.70 -5.09
N GLU A 329 -2.85 -5.36 -6.19
CA GLU A 329 -2.85 -6.80 -6.34
C GLU A 329 -1.85 -7.46 -5.38
N LEU A 330 -1.94 -8.79 -5.20
CA LEU A 330 -1.12 -9.52 -4.24
C LEU A 330 0.37 -9.32 -4.51
N GLU A 331 0.79 -9.40 -5.76
CA GLU A 331 2.17 -9.24 -6.20
C GLU A 331 2.70 -7.83 -5.88
N MET A 332 1.89 -6.81 -6.15
CA MET A 332 2.25 -5.44 -5.82
C MET A 332 2.36 -5.23 -4.31
N ARG A 333 1.49 -5.87 -3.50
CA ARG A 333 1.60 -5.82 -2.04
C ARG A 333 2.88 -6.46 -1.53
N VAL A 334 3.28 -7.61 -2.10
CA VAL A 334 4.56 -8.28 -1.78
C VAL A 334 5.74 -7.36 -2.13
N ALA A 335 5.73 -6.77 -3.32
CA ALA A 335 6.78 -5.85 -3.75
C ALA A 335 6.88 -4.60 -2.85
N ILE A 336 5.73 -4.06 -2.39
CA ILE A 336 5.69 -2.94 -1.44
C ILE A 336 6.35 -3.34 -0.12
N LEU A 337 6.03 -4.52 0.43
CA LEU A 337 6.60 -4.99 1.69
C LEU A 337 8.10 -5.16 1.61
N ILE A 338 8.60 -5.81 0.56
CA ILE A 338 10.04 -6.03 0.35
C ILE A 338 10.75 -4.68 0.23
N LYS A 339 10.28 -3.79 -0.66
CA LYS A 339 10.90 -2.48 -0.86
C LYS A 339 10.93 -1.63 0.40
N LYS A 340 9.87 -1.66 1.20
CA LYS A 340 9.79 -0.92 2.48
C LYS A 340 10.69 -1.54 3.56
N ALA A 341 10.78 -2.85 3.62
CA ALA A 341 11.67 -3.56 4.55
C ALA A 341 13.14 -3.26 4.23
N ASP A 342 13.52 -3.28 2.95
CA ASP A 342 14.86 -2.92 2.49
C ASP A 342 15.22 -1.48 2.83
N ALA A 343 14.28 -0.54 2.66
CA ALA A 343 14.45 0.87 3.02
C ALA A 343 14.66 1.07 4.55
N GLU A 344 14.15 0.15 5.39
CA GLU A 344 14.38 0.13 6.85
C GLU A 344 15.64 -0.65 7.26
N GLY A 345 16.45 -1.13 6.29
CA GLY A 345 17.65 -1.92 6.53
C GLY A 345 17.39 -3.30 7.13
N ALA A 346 16.18 -3.82 6.95
CA ALA A 346 15.74 -5.11 7.48
C ALA A 346 15.18 -5.98 6.34
N PRO A 347 16.06 -6.65 5.56
CA PRO A 347 15.64 -7.45 4.42
C PRO A 347 14.65 -8.52 4.85
N MET A 348 13.51 -8.56 4.15
CA MET A 348 12.42 -9.49 4.48
C MET A 348 12.40 -10.65 3.48
N PRO A 349 12.40 -11.90 3.96
CA PRO A 349 12.20 -13.05 3.09
C PRO A 349 10.89 -12.97 2.31
N GLU A 350 10.90 -13.36 1.03
CA GLU A 350 9.76 -13.25 0.11
C GLU A 350 8.54 -14.03 0.60
N ASP A 351 8.74 -15.19 1.23
CA ASP A 351 7.67 -16.00 1.80
C ASP A 351 6.97 -15.33 2.98
N VAL A 352 7.71 -14.55 3.78
CA VAL A 352 7.15 -13.73 4.87
C VAL A 352 6.38 -12.55 4.30
N ALA A 353 6.93 -11.84 3.32
CA ALA A 353 6.25 -10.75 2.65
C ALA A 353 4.93 -11.22 2.01
N PHE A 354 4.95 -12.39 1.39
CA PHE A 354 3.75 -13.00 0.84
C PHE A 354 2.74 -13.39 1.92
N PHE A 355 3.19 -14.00 3.01
CA PHE A 355 2.31 -14.33 4.14
C PHE A 355 1.58 -13.07 4.64
N ILE A 356 2.31 -11.97 4.82
CA ILE A 356 1.72 -10.70 5.25
C ILE A 356 0.74 -10.18 4.19
N ALA A 357 1.15 -10.09 2.92
CA ALA A 357 0.35 -9.58 1.82
C ALA A 357 -0.95 -10.38 1.58
N LYS A 358 -0.91 -11.69 1.79
CA LYS A 358 -2.10 -12.57 1.67
C LYS A 358 -3.13 -12.29 2.76
N ASN A 359 -2.66 -11.99 3.96
CA ASN A 359 -3.52 -11.80 5.12
C ASN A 359 -3.92 -10.34 5.33
N VAL A 360 -3.13 -9.35 4.90
CA VAL A 360 -3.45 -7.92 5.01
C VAL A 360 -3.87 -7.39 3.64
N ARG A 361 -5.18 -7.23 3.42
CA ARG A 361 -5.75 -6.93 2.11
C ARG A 361 -6.34 -5.53 1.97
N ALA A 362 -6.62 -4.85 3.08
CA ALA A 362 -7.44 -3.66 3.09
C ALA A 362 -6.79 -2.49 2.33
N ASN A 363 -5.57 -2.10 2.69
CA ASN A 363 -4.85 -1.00 2.05
C ASN A 363 -3.35 -1.04 2.35
N VAL A 364 -2.57 -0.17 1.67
CA VAL A 364 -1.11 -0.10 1.84
C VAL A 364 -0.71 0.43 3.22
N ARG A 365 -1.52 1.31 3.84
CA ARG A 365 -1.24 1.84 5.18
C ARG A 365 -1.31 0.73 6.25
N GLU A 366 -2.28 -0.16 6.14
CA GLU A 366 -2.35 -1.34 7.02
C GLU A 366 -1.23 -2.34 6.76
N LEU A 367 -0.86 -2.50 5.48
CA LEU A 367 0.25 -3.34 5.07
C LEU A 367 1.57 -2.84 5.68
N GLU A 368 1.84 -1.53 5.62
CA GLU A 368 2.98 -0.88 6.29
C GLU A 368 2.90 -0.99 7.82
N GLY A 369 1.71 -0.91 8.39
CA GLY A 369 1.47 -1.13 9.82
C GLY A 369 1.82 -2.55 10.25
N ALA A 370 1.44 -3.55 9.46
CA ALA A 370 1.79 -4.94 9.69
C ALA A 370 3.31 -5.18 9.56
N LEU A 371 3.94 -4.60 8.54
CA LEU A 371 5.40 -4.64 8.37
C LEU A 371 6.11 -4.10 9.62
N ARG A 372 5.76 -2.89 10.06
CA ARG A 372 6.36 -2.26 11.25
C ARG A 372 6.21 -3.14 12.51
N LYS A 373 5.07 -3.79 12.70
CA LYS A 373 4.88 -4.74 13.82
C LYS A 373 5.84 -5.92 13.74
N VAL A 374 6.00 -6.52 12.56
CA VAL A 374 6.90 -7.65 12.37
C VAL A 374 8.35 -7.24 12.59
N LEU A 375 8.78 -6.09 12.06
CA LEU A 375 10.13 -5.56 12.25
C LEU A 375 10.41 -5.22 13.72
N ALA A 376 9.46 -4.58 14.40
CA ALA A 376 9.58 -4.28 15.83
C ALA A 376 9.68 -5.58 16.66
N TYR A 377 8.84 -6.57 16.36
CA TYR A 377 8.87 -7.85 17.07
C TYR A 377 10.19 -8.60 16.87
N SER A 378 10.74 -8.59 15.65
CA SER A 378 12.07 -9.15 15.33
C SER A 378 13.17 -8.45 16.14
N ARG A 379 13.18 -7.10 16.16
CA ARG A 379 14.16 -6.30 16.91
C ARG A 379 14.09 -6.58 18.42
N PHE A 380 12.89 -6.59 19.01
CA PHE A 380 12.72 -6.82 20.46
C PHE A 380 13.00 -8.25 20.89
N SER A 381 12.69 -9.24 20.06
CA SER A 381 12.94 -10.65 20.38
C SER A 381 14.32 -11.13 19.97
N HIS A 382 15.11 -10.30 19.26
CA HIS A 382 16.40 -10.65 18.66
C HIS A 382 16.34 -11.92 17.79
N LYS A 383 15.21 -12.12 17.10
CA LYS A 383 14.97 -13.26 16.22
C LYS A 383 14.99 -12.85 14.76
N GLU A 384 15.46 -13.74 13.90
CA GLU A 384 15.38 -13.55 12.45
C GLU A 384 13.92 -13.53 11.97
N ILE A 385 13.67 -12.74 10.93
CA ILE A 385 12.34 -12.60 10.33
C ILE A 385 12.00 -13.90 9.58
N ASN A 386 10.97 -14.60 10.04
CA ASN A 386 10.43 -15.81 9.42
C ASN A 386 8.90 -15.84 9.55
N ILE A 387 8.24 -16.79 8.89
CA ILE A 387 6.77 -16.91 8.90
C ILE A 387 6.22 -17.11 10.32
N GLN A 388 6.93 -17.84 11.19
CA GLN A 388 6.47 -18.09 12.56
C GLN A 388 6.48 -16.80 13.37
N LEU A 389 7.57 -16.03 13.31
CA LEU A 389 7.68 -14.72 13.94
C LEU A 389 6.60 -13.74 13.40
N ALA A 390 6.39 -13.71 12.09
CA ALA A 390 5.34 -12.88 11.49
C ALA A 390 3.94 -13.27 11.98
N ARG A 391 3.68 -14.56 12.14
CA ARG A 391 2.40 -15.07 12.69
C ARG A 391 2.21 -14.66 14.15
N GLU A 392 3.26 -14.72 14.96
CA GLU A 392 3.24 -14.28 16.35
C GLU A 392 3.01 -12.76 16.45
N ALA A 393 3.77 -11.97 15.69
CA ALA A 393 3.66 -10.52 15.67
C ALA A 393 2.29 -10.00 15.18
N LEU A 394 1.64 -10.74 14.28
CA LEU A 394 0.36 -10.38 13.68
C LEU A 394 -0.83 -11.16 14.26
N LYS A 395 -0.63 -11.91 15.37
CA LYS A 395 -1.66 -12.79 15.95
C LYS A 395 -3.00 -12.08 16.18
N ASP A 396 -2.97 -10.87 16.72
CA ASP A 396 -4.19 -10.10 17.00
C ASP A 396 -4.92 -9.71 15.71
N LEU A 397 -4.17 -9.22 14.71
CA LEU A 397 -4.72 -8.85 13.42
C LEU A 397 -5.34 -10.07 12.71
N LEU A 398 -4.63 -11.19 12.71
CA LEU A 398 -5.12 -12.45 12.14
C LEU A 398 -6.34 -13.00 12.90
N SER A 399 -6.36 -12.84 14.23
CA SER A 399 -7.48 -13.30 15.05
C SER A 399 -8.76 -12.47 14.81
N ILE A 400 -8.63 -11.18 14.60
CA ILE A 400 -9.73 -10.28 14.23
C ILE A 400 -10.30 -10.69 12.86
N GLN A 401 -9.44 -10.91 11.88
CA GLN A 401 -9.89 -11.36 10.55
C GLN A 401 -10.53 -12.74 10.57
N ASN A 402 -10.04 -13.66 11.41
CA ASN A 402 -10.65 -14.97 11.58
C ASN A 402 -11.95 -14.95 12.42
N ARG A 403 -12.13 -13.94 13.28
CA ARG A 403 -13.36 -13.75 14.05
C ARG A 403 -14.51 -13.16 13.24
N GLN A 404 -14.21 -12.53 12.12
CA GLN A 404 -15.18 -11.66 11.44
C GLN A 404 -16.30 -12.41 10.72
N ILE A 405 -16.15 -13.67 10.31
CA ILE A 405 -17.25 -14.38 9.65
C ILE A 405 -17.35 -15.82 10.15
N SER A 406 -17.95 -16.01 11.34
CA SER A 406 -18.40 -17.33 11.75
C SER A 406 -19.80 -17.62 11.20
N VAL A 407 -20.14 -18.90 11.04
CA VAL A 407 -21.48 -19.30 10.57
C VAL A 407 -22.56 -18.81 11.56
N GLU A 408 -22.26 -18.78 12.85
CA GLU A 408 -23.13 -18.26 13.89
C GLU A 408 -23.39 -16.77 13.72
N ASN A 409 -22.36 -15.99 13.38
CA ASN A 409 -22.51 -14.56 13.08
C ASN A 409 -23.34 -14.33 11.83
N ILE A 410 -23.14 -15.15 10.78
CA ILE A 410 -23.98 -15.11 9.57
C ILE A 410 -25.44 -15.41 9.91
N GLN A 411 -25.70 -16.44 10.70
CA GLN A 411 -27.06 -16.81 11.12
C GLN A 411 -27.73 -15.68 11.89
N LYS A 412 -27.01 -15.06 12.83
CA LYS A 412 -27.50 -13.92 13.61
C LYS A 412 -27.81 -12.73 12.72
N THR A 413 -26.85 -12.30 11.90
CA THR A 413 -27.00 -11.13 11.01
C THR A 413 -28.16 -11.32 10.02
N VAL A 414 -28.30 -12.51 9.42
CA VAL A 414 -29.42 -12.80 8.51
C VAL A 414 -30.75 -12.87 9.27
N ALA A 415 -30.77 -13.45 10.48
CA ALA A 415 -31.97 -13.48 11.30
C ALA A 415 -32.43 -12.07 11.68
N ASP A 416 -31.51 -11.20 12.10
CA ASP A 416 -31.80 -9.82 12.45
C ASP A 416 -32.31 -9.03 11.22
N PHE A 417 -31.69 -9.22 10.06
CA PHE A 417 -32.07 -8.55 8.80
C PHE A 417 -33.50 -8.91 8.37
N TYR A 418 -33.86 -10.20 8.43
CA TYR A 418 -35.21 -10.68 8.04
C TYR A 418 -36.19 -10.68 9.21
N LYS A 419 -35.80 -10.16 10.40
CA LYS A 419 -36.64 -10.09 11.63
C LYS A 419 -37.22 -11.44 12.04
N ILE A 420 -36.43 -12.51 11.95
CA ILE A 420 -36.75 -13.85 12.41
C ILE A 420 -35.87 -14.21 13.62
N LYS A 421 -36.28 -15.23 14.37
CA LYS A 421 -35.50 -15.71 15.52
C LYS A 421 -34.32 -16.55 15.02
N VAL A 422 -33.14 -16.41 15.63
CA VAL A 422 -31.97 -17.24 15.32
C VAL A 422 -32.30 -18.74 15.45
N ALA A 423 -33.15 -19.10 16.41
CA ALA A 423 -33.64 -20.46 16.57
C ALA A 423 -34.39 -21.02 15.35
N ASP A 424 -34.98 -20.16 14.50
CA ASP A 424 -35.62 -20.57 13.26
C ASP A 424 -34.62 -21.02 12.19
N MET A 425 -33.36 -20.64 12.30
CA MET A 425 -32.27 -21.11 11.41
C MET A 425 -32.04 -22.63 11.57
N TYR A 426 -32.19 -23.14 12.78
CA TYR A 426 -32.00 -24.56 13.11
C TYR A 426 -33.30 -25.36 13.00
N SER A 427 -34.46 -24.69 13.01
CA SER A 427 -35.76 -25.33 13.10
C SER A 427 -36.12 -26.17 11.86
N LYS A 428 -36.94 -27.21 12.04
CA LYS A 428 -37.47 -28.02 10.93
C LYS A 428 -38.63 -27.32 10.19
N LYS A 429 -39.06 -26.12 10.61
CA LYS A 429 -40.11 -25.33 9.97
C LYS A 429 -39.79 -25.00 8.52
N ARG A 430 -40.83 -25.06 7.65
CA ARG A 430 -40.70 -24.87 6.19
C ARG A 430 -41.44 -23.64 5.60
N PRO A 431 -42.14 -22.75 6.38
CA PRO A 431 -42.73 -21.55 5.78
C PRO A 431 -41.69 -20.75 4.98
N ALA A 432 -42.09 -20.15 3.87
CA ALA A 432 -41.21 -19.41 2.99
C ALA A 432 -40.47 -18.24 3.72
N SER A 433 -41.16 -17.62 4.70
CA SER A 433 -40.61 -16.56 5.55
C SER A 433 -39.40 -17.01 6.41
N ILE A 434 -39.24 -18.29 6.65
CA ILE A 434 -38.10 -18.88 7.40
C ILE A 434 -37.14 -19.62 6.46
N ALA A 435 -37.70 -20.33 5.48
CA ALA A 435 -36.90 -21.13 4.55
C ALA A 435 -35.99 -20.29 3.67
N ARG A 436 -36.48 -19.14 3.16
CA ARG A 436 -35.68 -18.25 2.28
C ARG A 436 -34.53 -17.59 3.03
N PRO A 437 -34.69 -16.92 4.18
CA PRO A 437 -33.57 -16.41 4.97
C PRO A 437 -32.53 -17.48 5.30
N ARG A 438 -32.97 -18.69 5.65
CA ARG A 438 -32.06 -19.81 5.92
C ARG A 438 -31.25 -20.21 4.70
N GLN A 439 -31.86 -20.26 3.51
CA GLN A 439 -31.15 -20.53 2.27
C GLN A 439 -30.11 -19.45 1.97
N ILE A 440 -30.42 -18.17 2.20
CA ILE A 440 -29.51 -17.05 2.09
C ILE A 440 -28.36 -17.19 3.09
N ALA A 441 -28.63 -17.53 4.34
CA ALA A 441 -27.59 -17.74 5.34
C ALA A 441 -26.66 -18.92 4.98
N MET A 442 -27.19 -20.03 4.44
CA MET A 442 -26.39 -21.15 3.96
C MET A 442 -25.52 -20.74 2.74
N TYR A 443 -26.06 -19.94 1.82
CA TYR A 443 -25.32 -19.39 0.69
C TYR A 443 -24.15 -18.50 1.19
N LEU A 444 -24.43 -17.54 2.06
CA LEU A 444 -23.40 -16.66 2.63
C LEU A 444 -22.37 -17.45 3.46
N ALA A 445 -22.77 -18.49 4.18
CA ALA A 445 -21.85 -19.36 4.89
C ALA A 445 -20.88 -20.07 3.95
N LYS A 446 -21.34 -20.51 2.77
CA LYS A 446 -20.47 -21.12 1.77
C LYS A 446 -19.54 -20.13 1.09
N GLU A 447 -20.02 -18.92 0.76
CA GLU A 447 -19.24 -17.88 0.10
C GLU A 447 -18.22 -17.20 1.03
N LEU A 448 -18.59 -16.99 2.30
CA LEU A 448 -17.80 -16.17 3.23
C LEU A 448 -16.97 -16.98 4.23
N THR A 449 -17.14 -18.30 4.29
CA THR A 449 -16.37 -19.18 5.18
C THR A 449 -15.69 -20.32 4.41
N GLN A 450 -14.68 -20.92 5.01
CA GLN A 450 -13.97 -22.08 4.46
C GLN A 450 -14.67 -23.41 4.78
N LYS A 451 -15.92 -23.37 5.27
CA LYS A 451 -16.66 -24.55 5.67
C LYS A 451 -17.11 -25.41 4.49
N SER A 452 -17.06 -26.72 4.67
CA SER A 452 -17.62 -27.69 3.72
C SER A 452 -19.16 -27.72 3.78
N LEU A 453 -19.79 -28.20 2.74
CA LEU A 453 -21.26 -28.34 2.72
C LEU A 453 -21.82 -29.19 3.87
N PRO A 454 -21.20 -30.34 4.24
CA PRO A 454 -21.62 -31.11 5.42
C PRO A 454 -21.51 -30.32 6.73
N GLU A 455 -20.37 -29.64 6.97
CA GLU A 455 -20.18 -28.82 8.18
C GLU A 455 -21.21 -27.68 8.28
N ILE A 456 -21.53 -27.03 7.16
CA ILE A 456 -22.59 -26.01 7.12
C ILE A 456 -23.93 -26.67 7.46
N GLY A 457 -24.24 -27.85 6.92
CA GLY A 457 -25.44 -28.57 7.20
C GLY A 457 -25.61 -28.87 8.69
N GLU A 458 -24.57 -29.33 9.35
CA GLU A 458 -24.55 -29.56 10.81
C GLU A 458 -24.85 -28.28 11.59
N LEU A 459 -24.19 -27.18 11.25
CA LEU A 459 -24.40 -25.88 11.89
C LEU A 459 -25.79 -25.27 11.63
N PHE A 460 -26.54 -25.77 10.68
CA PHE A 460 -27.94 -25.38 10.42
C PHE A 460 -28.98 -26.43 10.94
N GLY A 461 -28.63 -27.15 12.00
CA GLY A 461 -29.53 -28.09 12.67
C GLY A 461 -29.54 -29.50 12.08
N GLY A 462 -28.36 -29.99 11.70
CA GLY A 462 -28.16 -31.35 11.19
C GLY A 462 -28.80 -31.58 9.82
N ARG A 463 -28.68 -30.61 8.91
CA ARG A 463 -29.20 -30.71 7.54
C ARG A 463 -28.23 -31.43 6.63
N ASP A 464 -28.77 -32.24 5.75
CA ASP A 464 -27.99 -32.92 4.73
C ASP A 464 -27.26 -31.91 3.81
N HIS A 465 -26.06 -32.26 3.38
CA HIS A 465 -25.23 -31.46 2.46
C HIS A 465 -25.94 -31.14 1.16
N THR A 466 -26.85 -32.02 0.68
CA THR A 466 -27.65 -31.78 -0.53
C THR A 466 -28.62 -30.62 -0.36
N THR A 467 -29.17 -30.44 0.85
CA THR A 467 -30.01 -29.28 1.19
C THR A 467 -29.21 -27.97 1.11
N VAL A 468 -27.97 -27.99 1.62
CA VAL A 468 -27.08 -26.82 1.57
C VAL A 468 -26.70 -26.55 0.12
N LEU A 469 -26.31 -27.57 -0.65
CA LEU A 469 -25.97 -27.46 -2.06
C LEU A 469 -27.12 -26.87 -2.88
N HIS A 470 -28.35 -27.35 -2.64
CA HIS A 470 -29.54 -26.81 -3.30
C HIS A 470 -29.75 -25.32 -2.95
N ALA A 471 -29.58 -24.95 -1.68
CA ALA A 471 -29.70 -23.55 -1.24
C ALA A 471 -28.64 -22.66 -1.93
N VAL A 472 -27.39 -23.11 -1.96
CA VAL A 472 -26.29 -22.38 -2.60
C VAL A 472 -26.54 -22.17 -4.10
N ARG A 473 -26.91 -23.23 -4.82
CA ARG A 473 -27.22 -23.16 -6.25
C ARG A 473 -28.41 -22.25 -6.54
N LYS A 474 -29.48 -22.39 -5.75
CA LYS A 474 -30.71 -21.60 -5.91
C LYS A 474 -30.46 -20.11 -5.70
N ILE A 475 -29.87 -19.74 -4.58
CA ILE A 475 -29.59 -18.32 -4.26
C ILE A 475 -28.55 -17.74 -5.22
N GLY A 476 -27.49 -18.48 -5.56
CA GLY A 476 -26.51 -18.05 -6.55
C GLY A 476 -27.12 -17.78 -7.95
N GLY A 477 -28.04 -18.65 -8.39
CA GLY A 477 -28.77 -18.46 -9.66
C GLY A 477 -29.79 -17.31 -9.59
N GLU A 478 -30.47 -17.12 -8.48
CA GLU A 478 -31.38 -16.00 -8.27
C GLU A 478 -30.65 -14.65 -8.15
N ARG A 479 -29.45 -14.62 -7.54
CA ARG A 479 -28.60 -13.41 -7.41
C ARG A 479 -28.33 -12.75 -8.77
N GLN A 480 -28.12 -13.55 -9.82
CA GLN A 480 -27.86 -13.04 -11.17
C GLN A 480 -29.10 -12.45 -11.87
N LYS A 481 -30.30 -12.90 -11.47
CA LYS A 481 -31.56 -12.55 -12.14
C LYS A 481 -32.42 -11.53 -11.38
N ASN A 482 -32.15 -11.36 -10.09
CA ASN A 482 -32.97 -10.53 -9.20
C ASN A 482 -32.10 -9.47 -8.54
N THR A 483 -32.24 -8.22 -9.03
CA THR A 483 -31.49 -7.04 -8.56
C THR A 483 -31.73 -6.75 -7.07
N GLU A 484 -32.98 -6.95 -6.59
CA GLU A 484 -33.33 -6.72 -5.20
C GLU A 484 -32.60 -7.72 -4.26
N LEU A 485 -32.59 -9.00 -4.63
CA LEU A 485 -31.87 -10.02 -3.88
C LEU A 485 -30.36 -9.73 -3.87
N ASN A 486 -29.81 -9.30 -5.01
CA ASN A 486 -28.40 -8.94 -5.10
C ASN A 486 -28.06 -7.76 -4.17
N GLN A 487 -28.90 -6.73 -4.10
CA GLN A 487 -28.74 -5.62 -3.15
C GLN A 487 -28.82 -6.08 -1.70
N GLN A 488 -29.80 -6.93 -1.35
CA GLN A 488 -29.93 -7.50 0.00
C GLN A 488 -28.68 -8.30 0.39
N LEU A 489 -28.18 -9.15 -0.50
CA LEU A 489 -26.94 -9.92 -0.30
C LEU A 489 -25.74 -8.99 -0.12
N HIS A 490 -25.65 -7.93 -0.91
CA HIS A 490 -24.56 -6.95 -0.79
C HIS A 490 -24.57 -6.25 0.57
N VAL A 491 -25.74 -5.82 1.04
CA VAL A 491 -25.89 -5.22 2.38
C VAL A 491 -25.49 -6.21 3.49
N LEU A 492 -25.94 -7.48 3.39
CA LEU A 492 -25.57 -8.52 4.34
C LEU A 492 -24.07 -8.81 4.32
N GLU A 493 -23.46 -8.90 3.13
CA GLU A 493 -22.01 -9.09 2.98
C GLU A 493 -21.21 -7.92 3.58
N GLN A 494 -21.67 -6.69 3.39
CA GLN A 494 -21.04 -5.51 4.01
C GLN A 494 -21.16 -5.54 5.54
N THR A 495 -22.37 -5.84 6.07
CA THR A 495 -22.61 -5.94 7.51
C THR A 495 -21.76 -7.03 8.16
N LEU A 496 -21.49 -8.13 7.44
CA LEU A 496 -20.67 -9.26 7.94
C LEU A 496 -19.17 -9.01 7.83
N LYS A 497 -18.76 -8.14 6.93
CA LYS A 497 -17.34 -7.78 6.72
C LYS A 497 -16.88 -6.61 7.60
N GLY A 498 -17.80 -5.89 8.25
CA GLY A 498 -17.54 -4.75 9.14
C GLY A 498 -17.43 -3.47 8.38
#